data_c2fb55b7c843e63632395cfa04f2f8fd
#
_entry.id   c2fb55b7c843e63632395cfa04f2f8fd
#
_cell.length_a   1.000
_cell.length_b   1.000
_cell.length_c   1.000
_cell.angle_alpha   90.00
_cell.angle_beta   90.00
_cell.angle_gamma   90.00
#
_symmetry.space_group_name_H-M   'P 1'
#
loop_
_entity.id
_entity.type
_entity.pdbx_description
1 polymer ?
#
loop_
_entity_poly.entity_id
_entity_poly.type
_entity_poly.pdbx_seq_one_letter_code
_entity_poly.pdbx_strand_id
1 'polypeptide(L)'
;MRPGPRIEVRAAAPDGLAEPLKLLEEFLRDSDPVPPPFAQRFARAVERGDVEVLVARAEGRLVGVAVLAFRLAVSAGAPFASVEDLYVRPDARQQSVGRVLIEAVGEQCRARGVSYVEVQTDSEAAGFYEALGYEPEEGVRVLSRSYAF
;
A
#
# COMPACT_ATOMS: atom_id res chain seq x y z
N MET A 1 -27.17 -11.29 14.48
CA MET A 1 -25.95 -10.50 14.20
C MET A 1 -25.84 -10.30 12.69
N ARG A 2 -25.78 -9.06 12.25
CA ARG A 2 -25.60 -8.80 10.83
C ARG A 2 -24.11 -8.98 10.47
N PRO A 3 -23.79 -9.67 9.36
CA PRO A 3 -22.42 -9.70 8.89
C PRO A 3 -21.97 -8.27 8.54
N GLY A 4 -20.69 -7.99 8.76
CA GLY A 4 -20.11 -6.71 8.34
C GLY A 4 -20.18 -6.54 6.83
N PRO A 5 -19.92 -5.33 6.30
CA PRO A 5 -19.94 -5.10 4.87
C PRO A 5 -18.89 -5.98 4.19
N ARG A 6 -19.24 -6.47 3.00
CA ARG A 6 -18.30 -7.24 2.19
C ARG A 6 -17.22 -6.30 1.64
N ILE A 7 -15.97 -6.63 1.91
CA ILE A 7 -14.83 -5.88 1.40
C ILE A 7 -14.28 -6.58 0.16
N GLU A 8 -14.22 -5.86 -0.94
CA GLU A 8 -13.59 -6.33 -2.18
C GLU A 8 -12.31 -5.56 -2.42
N VAL A 9 -11.22 -6.27 -2.71
CA VAL A 9 -9.93 -5.67 -3.02
C VAL A 9 -9.56 -6.00 -4.45
N ARG A 10 -9.18 -4.98 -5.22
CA ARG A 10 -8.73 -5.12 -6.59
C ARG A 10 -7.54 -4.22 -6.85
N ALA A 11 -6.67 -4.64 -7.77
CA ALA A 11 -5.62 -3.77 -8.28
C ALA A 11 -6.24 -2.71 -9.21
N ALA A 12 -5.84 -1.46 -9.01
CA ALA A 12 -6.28 -0.37 -9.87
C ALA A 12 -5.54 -0.42 -11.20
N ALA A 13 -6.27 -0.22 -12.31
CA ALA A 13 -5.66 -0.06 -13.63
C ALA A 13 -4.95 1.31 -13.72
N PRO A 14 -3.97 1.48 -14.63
CA PRO A 14 -3.25 2.75 -14.77
C PRO A 14 -4.16 3.95 -15.04
N ASP A 15 -5.30 3.74 -15.68
CA ASP A 15 -6.29 4.78 -15.94
C ASP A 15 -7.32 4.94 -14.80
N GLY A 16 -7.26 4.09 -13.77
CA GLY A 16 -8.16 4.12 -12.62
C GLY A 16 -7.54 4.65 -11.34
N LEU A 17 -6.50 5.49 -11.42
CA LEU A 17 -5.75 5.96 -10.26
C LEU A 17 -6.26 7.25 -9.63
N ALA A 18 -7.15 7.99 -10.31
CA ALA A 18 -7.59 9.31 -9.82
C ALA A 18 -8.26 9.23 -8.44
N GLU A 19 -9.17 8.28 -8.25
CA GLU A 19 -9.89 8.14 -7.00
C GLU A 19 -9.00 7.67 -5.83
N PRO A 20 -8.22 6.57 -5.97
CA PRO A 20 -7.30 6.17 -4.90
C PRO A 20 -6.23 7.21 -4.62
N LEU A 21 -5.71 7.91 -5.63
CA LEU A 21 -4.72 8.96 -5.42
C LEU A 21 -5.30 10.11 -4.62
N LYS A 22 -6.54 10.51 -4.90
CA LYS A 22 -7.23 11.55 -4.13
C LYS A 22 -7.38 11.15 -2.66
N LEU A 23 -7.71 9.90 -2.38
CA LEU A 23 -7.80 9.41 -1.00
C LEU A 23 -6.45 9.48 -0.29
N LEU A 24 -5.36 9.12 -0.97
CA LEU A 24 -4.01 9.23 -0.42
C LEU A 24 -3.59 10.68 -0.22
N GLU A 25 -3.96 11.57 -1.12
CA GLU A 25 -3.71 13.01 -0.97
C GLU A 25 -4.41 13.57 0.28
N GLU A 26 -5.65 13.16 0.54
CA GLU A 26 -6.38 13.56 1.75
C GLU A 26 -5.63 13.13 3.01
N PHE A 27 -5.07 11.92 3.02
CA PHE A 27 -4.39 11.37 4.19
C PHE A 27 -2.95 11.89 4.32
N LEU A 28 -2.18 11.91 3.23
CA LEU A 28 -0.74 12.17 3.28
C LEU A 28 -0.39 13.64 3.07
N ARG A 29 -1.27 14.40 2.45
CA ARG A 29 -0.96 15.74 1.98
C ARG A 29 -2.01 16.79 2.36
N ASP A 30 -2.87 16.50 3.32
CA ASP A 30 -3.96 17.40 3.73
C ASP A 30 -4.78 17.90 2.53
N SER A 31 -5.08 17.00 1.60
CA SER A 31 -5.81 17.26 0.36
C SER A 31 -5.07 18.12 -0.67
N ASP A 32 -3.78 18.40 -0.47
CA ASP A 32 -2.96 19.08 -1.48
C ASP A 32 -2.66 18.09 -2.63
N PRO A 33 -3.06 18.40 -3.87
CA PRO A 33 -2.86 17.48 -4.97
C PRO A 33 -1.38 17.25 -5.27
N VAL A 34 -1.03 16.03 -5.69
CA VAL A 34 0.31 15.78 -6.20
C VAL A 34 0.51 16.55 -7.51
N PRO A 35 1.75 17.00 -7.79
CA PRO A 35 2.02 17.68 -9.06
C PRO A 35 1.70 16.79 -10.26
N PRO A 36 1.18 17.34 -11.37
CA PRO A 36 0.88 16.54 -12.56
C PRO A 36 2.04 15.67 -13.07
N PRO A 37 3.32 16.13 -13.08
CA PRO A 37 4.43 15.25 -13.47
C PRO A 37 4.58 14.02 -12.58
N PHE A 38 4.29 14.14 -11.28
CA PHE A 38 4.31 13.00 -10.37
C PHE A 38 3.18 12.02 -10.71
N ALA A 39 1.96 12.53 -10.92
CA ALA A 39 0.80 11.69 -11.27
C ALA A 39 1.07 10.88 -12.54
N GLN A 40 1.70 11.50 -13.54
CA GLN A 40 2.07 10.82 -14.78
C GLN A 40 3.13 9.74 -14.55
N ARG A 41 4.15 10.04 -13.77
CA ARG A 41 5.19 9.08 -13.41
C ARG A 41 4.62 7.90 -12.63
N PHE A 42 3.72 8.18 -11.71
CA PHE A 42 3.06 7.16 -10.90
C PHE A 42 2.22 6.21 -11.78
N ALA A 43 1.44 6.76 -12.70
CA ALA A 43 0.65 5.96 -13.63
C ALA A 43 1.54 5.06 -14.51
N ARG A 44 2.69 5.56 -14.97
CA ARG A 44 3.66 4.76 -15.73
C ARG A 44 4.25 3.63 -14.89
N ALA A 45 4.55 3.90 -13.62
CA ALA A 45 5.07 2.87 -12.72
C ALA A 45 4.04 1.76 -12.51
N VAL A 46 2.77 2.11 -12.38
CA VAL A 46 1.68 1.13 -12.31
C VAL A 46 1.57 0.33 -13.61
N GLU A 47 1.61 1.00 -14.75
CA GLU A 47 1.56 0.35 -16.06
C GLU A 47 2.70 -0.65 -16.27
N ARG A 48 3.90 -0.31 -15.81
CA ARG A 48 5.08 -1.17 -15.91
C ARG A 48 5.11 -2.30 -14.88
N GLY A 49 4.25 -2.24 -13.88
CA GLY A 49 4.25 -3.20 -12.78
C GLY A 49 5.30 -2.95 -11.70
N ASP A 50 5.96 -1.79 -11.72
CA ASP A 50 6.91 -1.39 -10.67
C ASP A 50 6.19 -0.99 -9.38
N VAL A 51 4.97 -0.52 -9.52
CA VAL A 51 4.07 -0.13 -8.42
C VAL A 51 2.72 -0.77 -8.66
N GLU A 52 2.10 -1.20 -7.59
CA GLU A 52 0.73 -1.70 -7.63
C GLU A 52 -0.10 -0.98 -6.59
N VAL A 53 -1.30 -0.56 -6.98
CA VAL A 53 -2.25 0.11 -6.09
C VAL A 53 -3.42 -0.84 -5.87
N LEU A 54 -3.61 -1.28 -4.63
CA LEU A 54 -4.74 -2.12 -4.26
C LEU A 54 -5.83 -1.23 -3.65
N VAL A 55 -7.03 -1.35 -4.16
CA VAL A 55 -8.18 -0.57 -3.67
C VAL A 55 -9.18 -1.50 -3.00
N ALA A 56 -9.62 -1.10 -1.82
CA ALA A 56 -10.64 -1.80 -1.05
C ALA A 56 -11.95 -1.04 -1.15
N ARG A 57 -13.01 -1.75 -1.53
CA ARG A 57 -14.36 -1.19 -1.59
C ARG A 57 -15.30 -1.96 -0.68
N ALA A 58 -16.15 -1.23 0.01
CA ALA A 58 -17.26 -1.76 0.77
C ALA A 58 -18.55 -1.25 0.11
N GLU A 59 -19.36 -2.16 -0.42
CA GLU A 59 -20.62 -1.80 -1.10
C GLU A 59 -20.41 -0.75 -2.21
N GLY A 60 -19.33 -0.92 -2.99
CA GLY A 60 -18.98 -0.02 -4.09
C GLY A 60 -18.26 1.25 -3.69
N ARG A 61 -18.17 1.56 -2.41
CA ARG A 61 -17.49 2.76 -1.92
C ARG A 61 -16.02 2.47 -1.63
N LEU A 62 -15.12 3.33 -2.10
CA LEU A 62 -13.69 3.22 -1.79
C LEU A 62 -13.46 3.51 -0.31
N VAL A 63 -12.94 2.52 0.43
CA VAL A 63 -12.73 2.62 1.87
C VAL A 63 -11.28 2.49 2.28
N GLY A 64 -10.42 1.98 1.41
CA GLY A 64 -9.00 1.84 1.74
C GLY A 64 -8.13 1.66 0.51
N VAL A 65 -6.85 1.93 0.67
CA VAL A 65 -5.84 1.83 -0.39
C VAL A 65 -4.54 1.30 0.21
N ALA A 66 -3.88 0.41 -0.52
CA ALA A 66 -2.50 0.02 -0.26
C ALA A 66 -1.66 0.26 -1.51
N VAL A 67 -0.48 0.82 -1.34
CA VAL A 67 0.48 1.03 -2.42
C VAL A 67 1.68 0.12 -2.18
N LEU A 68 2.01 -0.70 -3.18
CA LEU A 68 3.15 -1.59 -3.19
C LEU A 68 4.18 -1.11 -4.20
N ALA A 69 5.45 -1.08 -3.81
CA ALA A 69 6.55 -0.95 -4.75
C ALA A 69 7.30 -2.28 -4.83
N PHE A 70 7.79 -2.61 -6.03
CA PHE A 70 8.61 -3.79 -6.24
C PHE A 70 10.02 -3.34 -6.57
N ARG A 71 10.99 -3.82 -5.81
CA ARG A 71 12.39 -3.41 -5.90
C ARG A 71 13.29 -4.62 -6.15
N LEU A 72 14.38 -4.39 -6.87
CA LEU A 72 15.38 -5.43 -7.11
C LEU A 72 16.39 -5.45 -5.98
N ALA A 73 16.64 -6.63 -5.44
CA ALA A 73 17.64 -6.84 -4.39
C ALA A 73 18.71 -7.80 -4.90
N VAL A 74 19.92 -7.29 -5.10
CA VAL A 74 21.05 -8.12 -5.57
C VAL A 74 21.33 -9.25 -4.57
N SER A 75 21.31 -8.94 -3.28
CA SER A 75 21.57 -9.93 -2.23
C SER A 75 20.56 -11.08 -2.23
N ALA A 76 19.31 -10.81 -2.60
CA ALA A 76 18.26 -11.83 -2.70
C ALA A 76 18.23 -12.52 -4.06
N GLY A 77 18.84 -11.90 -5.08
CA GLY A 77 18.78 -12.39 -6.46
C GLY A 77 17.37 -12.34 -7.05
N ALA A 78 16.48 -11.53 -6.47
CA ALA A 78 15.07 -11.50 -6.82
C ALA A 78 14.45 -10.16 -6.40
N PRO A 79 13.31 -9.77 -6.98
CA PRO A 79 12.57 -8.61 -6.49
C PRO A 79 11.95 -8.91 -5.13
N PHE A 80 11.75 -7.85 -4.36
CA PHE A 80 10.96 -7.89 -3.13
C PHE A 80 9.92 -6.77 -3.15
N ALA A 81 8.89 -6.88 -2.34
CA ALA A 81 7.82 -5.88 -2.26
C ALA A 81 8.00 -5.01 -1.01
N SER A 82 7.61 -3.75 -1.14
CA SER A 82 7.53 -2.81 -0.04
C SER A 82 6.14 -2.20 0.00
N VAL A 83 5.51 -2.25 1.17
CA VAL A 83 4.25 -1.52 1.40
C VAL A 83 4.64 -0.07 1.65
N GLU A 84 4.38 0.80 0.66
CA GLU A 84 4.73 2.21 0.74
C GLU A 84 3.69 2.99 1.51
N ASP A 85 2.41 2.70 1.27
CA ASP A 85 1.29 3.37 1.94
C ASP A 85 0.18 2.37 2.20
N LEU A 86 -0.46 2.53 3.34
CA LEU A 86 -1.68 1.81 3.69
C LEU A 86 -2.61 2.79 4.40
N TYR A 87 -3.78 3.00 3.84
CA TYR A 87 -4.76 3.91 4.43
C TYR A 87 -6.17 3.34 4.37
N VAL A 88 -6.88 3.47 5.48
CA VAL A 88 -8.29 3.10 5.60
C VAL A 88 -9.06 4.33 6.10
N ARG A 89 -10.18 4.66 5.43
CA ARG A 89 -11.02 5.77 5.86
C ARG A 89 -11.40 5.63 7.34
N PRO A 90 -11.42 6.72 8.11
CA PRO A 90 -11.73 6.64 9.54
C PRO A 90 -13.08 5.99 9.85
N ASP A 91 -14.10 6.24 9.03
CA ASP A 91 -15.44 5.67 9.20
C ASP A 91 -15.54 4.20 8.80
N ALA A 92 -14.49 3.65 8.18
CA ALA A 92 -14.42 2.24 7.79
C ALA A 92 -13.41 1.44 8.63
N ARG A 93 -12.77 2.08 9.60
CA ARG A 93 -11.85 1.39 10.52
C ARG A 93 -12.61 0.41 11.41
N GLN A 94 -11.90 -0.61 11.92
CA GLN A 94 -12.46 -1.70 12.73
C GLN A 94 -13.42 -2.61 11.96
N GLN A 95 -13.43 -2.52 10.62
CA GLN A 95 -14.18 -3.42 9.74
C GLN A 95 -13.25 -4.38 9.01
N SER A 96 -12.03 -4.56 9.50
CA SER A 96 -11.02 -5.46 8.94
C SER A 96 -10.51 -5.06 7.55
N VAL A 97 -10.72 -3.82 7.12
CA VAL A 97 -10.28 -3.35 5.78
C VAL A 97 -8.77 -3.43 5.64
N GLY A 98 -8.03 -2.94 6.65
CA GLY A 98 -6.56 -3.00 6.63
C GLY A 98 -6.03 -4.41 6.55
N ARG A 99 -6.62 -5.34 7.30
CA ARG A 99 -6.24 -6.75 7.26
C ARG A 99 -6.49 -7.35 5.89
N VAL A 100 -7.65 -7.11 5.30
CA VAL A 100 -8.01 -7.62 3.98
C VAL A 100 -7.06 -7.06 2.91
N LEU A 101 -6.68 -5.79 3.02
CA LEU A 101 -5.68 -5.19 2.12
C LEU A 101 -4.32 -5.88 2.25
N ILE A 102 -3.83 -6.12 3.47
CA ILE A 102 -2.53 -6.78 3.67
C ILE A 102 -2.58 -8.25 3.25
N GLU A 103 -3.68 -8.94 3.43
CA GLU A 103 -3.86 -10.28 2.88
C GLU A 103 -3.78 -10.25 1.34
N ALA A 104 -4.39 -9.27 0.70
CA ALA A 104 -4.30 -9.09 -0.75
C ALA A 104 -2.88 -8.77 -1.22
N VAL A 105 -2.10 -8.02 -0.42
CA VAL A 105 -0.67 -7.81 -0.67
C VAL A 105 0.06 -9.16 -0.77
N GLY A 106 -0.17 -10.05 0.18
CA GLY A 106 0.42 -11.39 0.18
C GLY A 106 0.03 -12.21 -1.05
N GLU A 107 -1.22 -12.11 -1.48
CA GLU A 107 -1.70 -12.79 -2.69
C GLU A 107 -1.03 -12.26 -3.96
N GLN A 108 -0.87 -10.95 -4.07
CA GLN A 108 -0.19 -10.33 -5.20
C GLN A 108 1.29 -10.72 -5.26
N CYS A 109 1.95 -10.75 -4.11
CA CYS A 109 3.33 -11.20 -4.02
C CYS A 109 3.47 -12.66 -4.46
N ARG A 110 2.56 -13.52 -4.00
CA ARG A 110 2.55 -14.92 -4.40
C ARG A 110 2.37 -15.06 -5.91
N ALA A 111 1.46 -14.32 -6.49
CA ALA A 111 1.20 -14.34 -7.94
C ALA A 111 2.41 -13.90 -8.76
N ARG A 112 3.25 -13.04 -8.22
CA ARG A 112 4.46 -12.54 -8.88
C ARG A 112 5.73 -13.32 -8.51
N GLY A 113 5.63 -14.34 -7.66
CA GLY A 113 6.80 -15.05 -7.17
C GLY A 113 7.69 -14.26 -6.24
N VAL A 114 7.12 -13.25 -5.58
CA VAL A 114 7.82 -12.42 -4.59
C VAL A 114 7.58 -13.02 -3.22
N SER A 115 8.66 -13.38 -2.51
CA SER A 115 8.57 -14.08 -1.22
C SER A 115 8.88 -13.19 -0.01
N TYR A 116 9.27 -11.95 -0.23
CA TYR A 116 9.63 -11.03 0.86
C TYR A 116 8.90 -9.71 0.69
N VAL A 117 8.27 -9.27 1.78
CA VAL A 117 7.55 -8.00 1.84
C VAL A 117 8.02 -7.26 3.09
N GLU A 118 8.35 -5.98 2.94
CA GLU A 118 8.69 -5.13 4.07
C GLU A 118 7.76 -3.93 4.17
N VAL A 119 7.70 -3.34 5.35
CA VAL A 119 6.99 -2.09 5.60
C VAL A 119 7.77 -1.25 6.60
N GLN A 120 7.89 0.04 6.32
CA GLN A 120 8.37 1.00 7.30
C GLN A 120 7.15 1.56 8.02
N THR A 121 7.12 1.38 9.32
CA THR A 121 5.96 1.78 10.13
C THR A 121 6.42 2.40 11.43
N ASP A 122 5.55 3.21 12.04
CA ASP A 122 5.82 3.74 13.37
C ASP A 122 5.46 2.72 14.46
N SER A 123 5.79 3.06 15.70
CA SER A 123 5.54 2.17 16.82
C SER A 123 4.04 1.95 17.10
N GLU A 124 3.18 2.89 16.72
CA GLU A 124 1.74 2.75 16.91
C GLU A 124 1.12 1.72 15.95
N ALA A 125 1.57 1.72 14.71
CA ALA A 125 1.06 0.80 13.70
C ALA A 125 1.79 -0.55 13.68
N ALA A 126 2.94 -0.67 14.34
CA ALA A 126 3.73 -1.91 14.33
C ALA A 126 2.94 -3.13 14.80
N GLY A 127 2.14 -2.98 15.86
CA GLY A 127 1.32 -4.07 16.37
C GLY A 127 0.31 -4.62 15.36
N PHE A 128 -0.24 -3.76 14.52
CA PHE A 128 -1.13 -4.18 13.44
C PHE A 128 -0.42 -5.12 12.47
N TYR A 129 0.78 -4.77 12.03
CA TYR A 129 1.55 -5.60 11.11
C TYR A 129 2.04 -6.88 11.78
N GLU A 130 2.49 -6.79 13.02
CA GLU A 130 2.95 -7.96 13.78
C GLU A 130 1.84 -9.00 13.94
N ALA A 131 0.60 -8.55 14.19
CA ALA A 131 -0.55 -9.43 14.28
C ALA A 131 -0.84 -10.17 12.96
N LEU A 132 -0.34 -9.66 11.83
CA LEU A 132 -0.49 -10.24 10.51
C LEU A 132 0.74 -11.03 10.06
N GLY A 133 1.69 -11.30 10.96
CA GLY A 133 2.85 -12.13 10.68
C GLY A 133 4.10 -11.38 10.27
N TYR A 134 4.09 -10.05 10.31
CA TYR A 134 5.29 -9.26 10.06
C TYR A 134 6.17 -9.24 11.32
N GLU A 135 7.47 -9.35 11.13
CA GLU A 135 8.42 -9.41 12.23
C GLU A 135 9.40 -8.22 12.14
N PRO A 136 9.81 -7.64 13.29
CA PRO A 136 10.85 -6.62 13.27
C PRO A 136 12.15 -7.15 12.67
N GLU A 137 12.79 -6.36 11.82
CA GLU A 137 14.11 -6.67 11.27
C GLU A 137 15.19 -6.19 12.23
N GLU A 138 15.81 -7.12 12.94
CA GLU A 138 16.90 -6.80 13.86
C GLU A 138 18.14 -6.34 13.10
N GLY A 139 18.81 -5.32 13.64
CA GLY A 139 20.04 -4.79 13.06
C GLY A 139 19.84 -3.88 11.86
N VAL A 140 18.61 -3.60 11.46
CA VAL A 140 18.29 -2.70 10.36
C VAL A 140 17.81 -1.36 10.92
N ARG A 141 18.36 -0.27 10.40
CA ARG A 141 17.90 1.08 10.72
C ARG A 141 17.65 1.85 9.44
N VAL A 142 16.65 2.72 9.46
CA VAL A 142 16.40 3.65 8.37
C VAL A 142 17.16 4.93 8.66
N LEU A 143 18.02 5.32 7.73
CA LEU A 143 18.74 6.58 7.77
C LEU A 143 18.28 7.42 6.60
N SER A 144 18.07 8.70 6.84
CA SER A 144 17.58 9.61 5.79
C SER A 144 18.36 10.92 5.81
N ARG A 145 18.45 11.53 4.65
CA ARG A 145 19.00 12.87 4.49
C ARG A 145 18.21 13.59 3.40
N SER A 146 17.80 14.80 3.68
CA SER A 146 17.10 15.65 2.70
C SER A 146 18.07 16.65 2.09
N TYR A 147 17.88 16.89 0.80
CA TYR A 147 18.66 17.89 0.07
C TYR A 147 17.72 18.98 -0.43
N ALA A 148 18.15 20.23 -0.30
CA ALA A 148 17.42 21.36 -0.88
C ALA A 148 18.05 21.69 -2.25
N PHE A 149 17.20 21.76 -3.27
CA PHE A 149 17.61 22.11 -4.62
C PHE A 149 16.88 23.36 -5.10
#